data_3be6aa5c0512f91fde539478c8f17db1
#
_entry.id   3be6aa5c0512f91fde539478c8f17db1
#
_cell.length_a   1.000
_cell.length_b   1.000
_cell.length_c   1.000
_cell.angle_alpha   90.00
_cell.angle_beta   90.00
_cell.angle_gamma   90.00
#
_symmetry.space_group_name_H-M   'P 1'
#
loop_
_entity.id
_entity.type
_entity.pdbx_description
1 polymer ?
#
loop_
_entity_poly.entity_id
_entity_poly.type
_entity_poly.pdbx_seq_one_letter_code
_entity_poly.pdbx_strand_id
1 'polypeptide(L)'
;LKIGDAPAARTRDDLWDAAAVAPYVEAVHVGVEIAGSPFPGINDHGPAVTASDFGNNAGLILGPAVADWRERLGDLTCRMEIDGVEVGTGGARSIPG
;
A
#
# COMPACT_ATOMS: atom_id res chain seq x y z
N LEU A 1 1.68 -0.09 5.23
CA LEU A 1 1.50 -0.86 6.46
C LEU A 1 2.83 -1.12 7.11
N LYS A 2 2.88 -1.02 8.43
CA LYS A 2 3.98 -1.56 9.23
C LYS A 2 3.53 -2.87 9.84
N ILE A 3 4.26 -3.94 9.59
CA ILE A 3 3.98 -5.25 10.15
C ILE A 3 4.85 -5.42 11.40
N GLY A 4 4.21 -5.80 12.50
CA GLY A 4 4.88 -6.17 13.74
C GLY A 4 5.41 -7.60 13.71
N ASP A 5 5.71 -8.14 14.89
CA ASP A 5 6.20 -9.50 15.02
C ASP A 5 5.15 -10.52 14.52
N ALA A 6 5.37 -10.99 13.31
CA ALA A 6 4.55 -12.05 12.73
C ALA A 6 5.04 -13.42 13.22
N PRO A 7 4.14 -14.41 13.39
CA PRO A 7 4.57 -15.75 13.72
C PRO A 7 5.49 -16.32 12.64
N ALA A 8 6.34 -17.26 13.03
CA ALA A 8 7.17 -18.01 12.10
C ALA A 8 6.33 -18.51 10.91
N ALA A 9 6.94 -18.51 9.74
CA ALA A 9 6.27 -18.80 8.48
C ALA A 9 5.24 -19.91 8.60
N ARG A 10 4.01 -19.60 8.27
CA ARG A 10 2.97 -20.60 8.03
C ARG A 10 3.38 -21.46 6.84
N THR A 11 2.91 -22.65 6.79
CA THR A 11 3.13 -23.53 5.64
C THR A 11 2.42 -22.94 4.40
N ARG A 12 2.83 -23.38 3.23
CA ARG A 12 2.24 -22.91 1.95
C ARG A 12 0.72 -23.11 1.86
N ASP A 13 0.19 -24.05 2.66
CA ASP A 13 -1.23 -24.41 2.68
C ASP A 13 -2.05 -23.56 3.66
N ASP A 14 -1.38 -22.77 4.51
CA ASP A 14 -2.04 -21.86 5.43
C ASP A 14 -2.40 -20.55 4.70
N LEU A 15 -3.64 -20.42 4.30
CA LEU A 15 -4.13 -19.18 3.71
C LEU A 15 -4.28 -18.10 4.78
N TRP A 16 -3.77 -16.92 4.49
CA TRP A 16 -3.97 -15.73 5.28
C TRP A 16 -5.23 -15.00 4.79
N ASP A 17 -6.23 -14.89 5.64
CA ASP A 17 -7.34 -13.97 5.44
C ASP A 17 -7.10 -12.64 6.17
N ALA A 18 -7.97 -11.67 5.94
CA ALA A 18 -7.85 -10.36 6.54
C ALA A 18 -7.91 -10.40 8.08
N ALA A 19 -8.71 -11.29 8.65
CA ALA A 19 -8.84 -11.44 10.09
C ALA A 19 -7.58 -12.03 10.71
N ALA A 20 -6.95 -12.99 10.04
CA ALA A 20 -5.70 -13.59 10.47
C ALA A 20 -4.50 -12.62 10.39
N VAL A 21 -4.50 -11.71 9.41
CA VAL A 21 -3.42 -10.72 9.21
C VAL A 21 -3.57 -9.51 10.12
N ALA A 22 -4.79 -9.06 10.39
CA ALA A 22 -5.07 -7.81 11.12
C ALA A 22 -4.31 -7.65 12.45
N PRO A 23 -4.15 -8.70 13.30
CA PRO A 23 -3.40 -8.59 14.55
C PRO A 23 -1.93 -8.23 14.37
N TYR A 24 -1.33 -8.57 13.23
CA TYR A 24 0.08 -8.33 12.92
C TYR A 24 0.34 -6.97 12.27
N VAL A 25 -0.70 -6.23 11.90
CA VAL A 25 -0.54 -4.86 11.41
C VAL A 25 -0.32 -3.93 12.59
N GLU A 26 0.90 -3.46 12.76
CA GLU A 26 1.27 -2.56 13.87
C GLU A 26 0.82 -1.13 13.60
N ALA A 27 1.03 -0.64 12.39
CA ALA A 27 0.67 0.71 12.02
C ALA A 27 0.26 0.84 10.56
N VAL A 28 -0.58 1.84 10.30
CA VAL A 28 -0.91 2.33 8.97
C VAL A 28 -0.33 3.73 8.82
N HIS A 29 0.37 3.97 7.75
CA HIS A 29 0.98 5.25 7.45
C HIS A 29 0.41 5.84 6.16
N VAL A 30 0.37 7.15 6.10
CA VAL A 30 0.26 7.84 4.82
C VAL A 30 1.56 7.60 4.06
N GLY A 31 1.48 7.29 2.77
CA GLY A 31 2.67 7.05 1.96
C GLY A 31 2.45 7.47 0.52
N VAL A 32 3.53 7.87 -0.12
CA VAL A 32 3.55 8.16 -1.55
C VAL A 32 4.58 7.25 -2.19
N GLU A 33 4.11 6.41 -3.10
CA GLU A 33 4.99 5.60 -3.93
C GLU A 33 5.55 6.44 -5.06
N ILE A 34 6.85 6.33 -5.27
CA ILE A 34 7.52 6.93 -6.41
C ILE A 34 7.61 5.87 -7.49
N ALA A 35 6.82 6.03 -8.55
CA ALA A 35 6.88 5.14 -9.70
C ALA A 35 8.11 5.46 -10.55
N GLY A 36 8.84 4.44 -10.97
CA GLY A 36 9.99 4.57 -11.84
C GLY A 36 10.63 3.23 -12.14
N SER A 37 11.25 3.13 -13.30
CA SER A 37 11.98 1.94 -13.73
C SER A 37 13.25 2.38 -14.49
N PRO A 38 14.36 1.68 -14.31
CA PRO A 38 15.54 1.84 -15.16
C PRO A 38 15.33 1.31 -16.57
N PHE A 39 14.23 0.57 -16.81
CA PHE A 39 13.88 0.01 -18.10
C PHE A 39 12.89 0.92 -18.83
N PRO A 40 13.33 1.69 -19.86
CA PRO A 40 12.43 2.47 -20.69
C PRO A 40 11.41 1.54 -21.38
N GLY A 41 10.16 1.91 -21.42
CA GLY A 41 9.13 1.07 -22.05
C GLY A 41 8.66 -0.10 -21.19
N ILE A 42 8.95 -0.13 -19.89
CA ILE A 42 8.50 -1.18 -18.95
C ILE A 42 6.99 -1.48 -19.11
N ASN A 43 6.19 -0.47 -19.37
CA ASN A 43 4.73 -0.59 -19.48
C ASN A 43 4.27 -1.22 -20.81
N ASP A 44 5.16 -1.33 -21.79
CA ASP A 44 4.82 -1.88 -23.12
C ASP A 44 4.90 -3.41 -23.14
N HIS A 45 5.46 -4.01 -22.09
CA HIS A 45 5.75 -5.45 -22.03
C HIS A 45 4.79 -6.25 -21.13
N GLY A 46 3.79 -5.59 -20.59
CA GLY A 46 2.74 -6.23 -19.80
C GLY A 46 3.08 -6.50 -18.34
N PRO A 47 2.10 -6.99 -17.58
CA PRO A 47 2.18 -7.02 -16.11
C PRO A 47 3.26 -7.95 -15.54
N ALA A 48 3.62 -9.02 -16.25
CA ALA A 48 4.67 -9.92 -15.78
C ALA A 48 6.05 -9.25 -15.77
N VAL A 49 6.34 -8.42 -16.76
CA VAL A 49 7.60 -7.66 -16.83
C VAL A 49 7.60 -6.55 -15.78
N THR A 50 6.50 -5.85 -15.63
CA THR A 50 6.33 -4.84 -14.56
C THR A 50 6.54 -5.47 -13.18
N ALA A 51 5.94 -6.62 -12.92
CA ALA A 51 6.11 -7.32 -11.64
C ALA A 51 7.57 -7.78 -11.42
N SER A 52 8.29 -8.15 -12.49
CA SER A 52 9.71 -8.53 -12.41
C SER A 52 10.62 -7.34 -12.09
N ASP A 53 10.17 -6.12 -12.34
CA ASP A 53 10.84 -4.87 -11.98
C ASP A 53 10.19 -4.21 -10.74
N PHE A 54 9.87 -5.01 -9.74
CA PHE A 54 9.27 -4.54 -8.47
C PHE A 54 8.00 -3.68 -8.64
N GLY A 55 7.24 -3.88 -9.72
CA GLY A 55 6.02 -3.12 -9.98
C GLY A 55 6.26 -1.65 -10.35
N ASN A 56 7.39 -1.32 -10.96
CA ASN A 56 7.84 0.05 -11.20
C ASN A 56 8.10 0.86 -9.92
N ASN A 57 8.37 0.21 -8.81
CA ASN A 57 8.64 0.91 -7.56
C ASN A 57 10.08 1.43 -7.55
N ALA A 58 10.26 2.75 -7.53
CA ALA A 58 11.55 3.41 -7.37
C ALA A 58 11.76 3.93 -5.95
N GLY A 59 10.75 3.88 -5.09
CA GLY A 59 10.87 4.30 -3.72
C GLY A 59 9.54 4.59 -3.04
N LEU A 60 9.61 4.85 -1.75
CA LEU A 60 8.48 5.18 -0.91
C LEU A 60 8.83 6.37 -0.03
N ILE A 61 8.00 7.39 -0.04
CA ILE A 61 8.01 8.46 0.96
C ILE A 61 7.03 8.04 2.05
N LEU A 62 7.55 7.79 3.25
CA LEU A 62 6.73 7.39 4.39
C LEU A 62 6.36 8.62 5.21
N GLY A 63 5.08 8.89 5.32
CA GLY A 63 4.51 9.95 6.13
C GLY A 63 4.10 9.51 7.53
N PRO A 64 3.33 10.33 8.22
CA PRO A 64 2.91 10.06 9.59
C PRO A 64 2.04 8.81 9.70
N ALA A 65 2.07 8.19 10.89
CA ALA A 65 1.14 7.15 11.23
C ALA A 65 -0.28 7.71 11.38
N VAL A 66 -1.25 6.93 10.96
CA VAL A 66 -2.67 7.24 11.12
C VAL A 66 -3.10 6.80 12.52
N ALA A 67 -3.47 7.77 13.36
CA ALA A 67 -3.99 7.47 14.69
C ALA A 67 -5.34 6.75 14.59
N ASP A 68 -5.58 5.83 15.54
CA ASP A 68 -6.86 5.11 15.69
C ASP A 68 -7.32 4.44 14.37
N TRP A 69 -6.35 3.98 13.58
CA TRP A 69 -6.63 3.46 12.24
C TRP A 69 -7.59 2.26 12.25
N ARG A 70 -7.55 1.43 13.31
CA ARG A 70 -8.42 0.23 13.39
C ARG A 70 -9.89 0.59 13.46
N GLU A 71 -10.22 1.59 14.27
CA GLU A 71 -11.58 2.09 14.47
C GLU A 71 -12.06 2.89 13.25
N ARG A 72 -11.12 3.50 12.53
CA ARG A 72 -11.41 4.42 11.42
C ARG A 72 -11.26 3.82 10.05
N LEU A 73 -10.80 2.58 9.93
CA LEU A 73 -10.38 1.98 8.66
C LEU A 73 -11.41 2.16 7.54
N GLY A 74 -12.69 1.90 7.82
CA GLY A 74 -13.76 2.04 6.84
C GLY A 74 -14.10 3.47 6.42
N ASP A 75 -13.70 4.45 7.21
CA ASP A 75 -14.02 5.87 7.03
C ASP A 75 -12.80 6.72 6.66
N LEU A 76 -11.64 6.08 6.47
CA LEU A 76 -10.44 6.78 6.03
C LEU A 76 -10.66 7.38 4.64
N THR A 77 -10.42 8.67 4.54
CA THR A 77 -10.42 9.43 3.29
C THR A 77 -9.05 10.06 3.08
N CYS A 78 -8.69 10.28 1.85
CA CYS A 78 -7.49 11.01 1.49
C CYS A 78 -7.79 12.10 0.47
N ARG A 79 -6.96 13.11 0.49
CA ARG A 79 -6.95 14.22 -0.45
C ARG A 79 -5.52 14.47 -0.89
N MET A 80 -5.32 14.67 -2.16
CA MET A 80 -4.03 15.04 -2.72
C MET A 80 -4.09 16.47 -3.22
N GLU A 81 -3.08 17.25 -2.84
CA GLU A 81 -2.91 18.64 -3.28
C GLU A 81 -1.54 18.80 -3.93
N ILE A 82 -1.48 19.57 -4.99
CA ILE A 82 -0.25 20.03 -5.61
C ILE A 82 -0.30 21.57 -5.63
N ASP A 83 0.71 22.19 -5.03
CA ASP A 83 0.80 23.65 -4.90
C ASP A 83 -0.46 24.28 -4.25
N GLY A 84 -1.04 23.59 -3.29
CA GLY A 84 -2.26 24.03 -2.58
C GLY A 84 -3.56 23.84 -3.37
N VAL A 85 -3.51 23.19 -4.53
CA VAL A 85 -4.70 22.86 -5.34
C VAL A 85 -5.02 21.39 -5.19
N GLU A 86 -6.28 21.09 -4.83
CA GLU A 86 -6.76 19.72 -4.78
C GLU A 86 -6.77 19.10 -6.18
N VAL A 87 -6.08 17.99 -6.33
CA VAL A 87 -5.96 17.25 -7.60
C VAL A 87 -6.60 15.87 -7.54
N GLY A 88 -7.01 15.42 -6.37
CA GLY A 88 -7.70 14.14 -6.23
C GLY A 88 -8.12 13.83 -4.82
N THR A 89 -9.13 12.99 -4.70
CA THR A 89 -9.64 12.42 -3.47
C THR A 89 -9.82 10.92 -3.60
N GLY A 90 -9.78 10.24 -2.47
CA GLY A 90 -10.02 8.81 -2.40
C GLY A 90 -10.29 8.36 -0.96
N GLY A 91 -10.25 7.06 -0.73
CA GLY A 91 -10.43 6.53 0.60
C GLY A 91 -10.46 5.01 0.65
N ALA A 92 -10.58 4.45 1.82
CA ALA A 92 -10.58 3.01 2.02
C ALA A 92 -11.66 2.30 1.18
N ARG A 93 -12.79 2.95 0.96
CA ARG A 93 -13.90 2.41 0.13
C ARG A 93 -13.59 2.35 -1.36
N SER A 94 -12.52 3.00 -1.80
CA SER A 94 -12.06 2.96 -3.21
C SER A 94 -11.14 1.79 -3.50
N ILE A 95 -10.72 1.06 -2.48
CA ILE A 95 -9.86 -0.12 -2.62
C ILE A 95 -10.75 -1.30 -2.97
N PRO A 96 -10.53 -1.97 -4.11
CA PRO A 96 -11.27 -3.18 -4.47
C PRO A 96 -11.09 -4.23 -3.38
N GLY A 97 -12.19 -4.75 -2.88
CA GLY A 97 -12.22 -5.85 -1.89
C GLY A 97 -12.14 -7.21 -2.54
#